data_6f8aa44ee4a543ad9e29540255eae82e
#
_entry.id   6f8aa44ee4a543ad9e29540255eae82e
#
_cell.length_a   1.000
_cell.length_b   1.000
_cell.length_c   1.000
_cell.angle_alpha   90.00
_cell.angle_beta   90.00
_cell.angle_gamma   90.00
#
_symmetry.space_group_name_H-M   'P 1'
#
loop_
_entity.id
_entity.type
_entity.pdbx_description
1 polymer ?
#
loop_
_entity_poly.entity_id
_entity_poly.type
_entity_poly.pdbx_seq_one_letter_code
_entity_poly.pdbx_strand_id
1 'polypeptide(L)'
;MLLELKRLQAYYGKSHILHGVDMHVGDGEIVALLGRNGSGRSTTVKTIMGLVHGEGSIKLRGEEILGHRTFDIAHRGVGYVPENRDIFPKLTVSQNLQLGEKRGKKTPRWSFDDMYRLFPRLKEREHTEAGVLSGGEQQMLTLCRTLMGDPDLIMIDEPTEGLAPKIVELVAEYLMELKRRGVSVLLVEQKLTIALQISQRCYVMGHGSIVFEGTPSALRENAEVRKEWLEV
;
A
#
# COMPACT_ATOMS: atom_id res chain seq x y z
N MET A 1 9.45 15.31 -3.97
CA MET A 1 8.45 14.78 -3.01
C MET A 1 7.25 14.31 -3.81
N LEU A 2 6.87 13.03 -3.68
CA LEU A 2 5.79 12.46 -4.47
C LEU A 2 4.43 12.69 -3.83
N LEU A 3 4.29 12.33 -2.54
CA LEU A 3 3.05 12.51 -1.78
C LEU A 3 3.32 13.35 -0.53
N GLU A 4 2.45 14.29 -0.22
CA GLU A 4 2.52 15.11 1.00
C GLU A 4 1.11 15.26 1.60
N LEU A 5 1.00 14.96 2.89
CA LEU A 5 -0.20 15.18 3.71
C LEU A 5 0.08 16.29 4.71
N LYS A 6 -0.84 17.24 4.83
CA LYS A 6 -0.76 18.32 5.82
C LYS A 6 -2.05 18.47 6.59
N ARG A 7 -1.95 18.32 7.91
CA ARG A 7 -3.05 18.42 8.88
C ARG A 7 -4.28 17.64 8.43
N LEU A 8 -4.05 16.42 7.89
CA LEU A 8 -5.12 15.60 7.35
C LEU A 8 -6.04 15.14 8.48
N GLN A 9 -7.32 15.44 8.36
CA GLN A 9 -8.39 14.96 9.20
C GLN A 9 -9.30 14.05 8.39
N ALA A 10 -9.92 13.06 9.02
CA ALA A 10 -10.86 12.18 8.33
C ALA A 10 -11.99 11.73 9.25
N TYR A 11 -13.16 11.50 8.63
CA TYR A 11 -14.38 11.25 9.36
C TYR A 11 -15.18 10.10 8.75
N TYR A 12 -15.76 9.25 9.61
CA TYR A 12 -16.84 8.34 9.25
C TYR A 12 -18.14 8.86 9.89
N GLY A 13 -18.96 9.54 9.09
CA GLY A 13 -20.13 10.25 9.60
C GLY A 13 -19.72 11.30 10.65
N LYS A 14 -20.10 11.09 11.91
CA LYS A 14 -19.73 11.97 13.03
C LYS A 14 -18.44 11.55 13.76
N SER A 15 -17.91 10.39 13.45
CA SER A 15 -16.71 9.87 14.12
C SER A 15 -15.46 10.46 13.49
N HIS A 16 -14.72 11.25 14.25
CA HIS A 16 -13.44 11.83 13.87
C HIS A 16 -12.33 10.80 14.10
N ILE A 17 -11.65 10.37 13.07
CA ILE A 17 -10.68 9.28 13.12
C ILE A 17 -9.24 9.75 12.95
N LEU A 18 -8.99 10.70 12.04
CA LEU A 18 -7.66 11.28 11.85
C LEU A 18 -7.61 12.69 12.42
N HIS A 19 -6.62 12.96 13.24
CA HIS A 19 -6.48 14.16 14.04
C HIS A 19 -5.27 15.01 13.60
N GLY A 20 -5.23 15.41 12.32
CA GLY A 20 -4.19 16.29 11.81
C GLY A 20 -2.90 15.52 11.45
N VAL A 21 -3.03 14.50 10.59
CA VAL A 21 -1.89 13.69 10.13
C VAL A 21 -1.01 14.51 9.18
N ASP A 22 0.27 14.62 9.54
CA ASP A 22 1.34 15.17 8.70
C ASP A 22 2.31 14.04 8.33
N MET A 23 2.48 13.78 7.03
CA MET A 23 3.44 12.79 6.53
C MET A 23 3.78 13.02 5.08
N HIS A 24 4.87 12.41 4.61
CA HIS A 24 5.22 12.46 3.20
C HIS A 24 5.87 11.17 2.70
N VAL A 25 5.85 10.98 1.38
CA VAL A 25 6.55 9.92 0.65
C VAL A 25 7.39 10.56 -0.44
N GLY A 26 8.68 10.26 -0.46
CA GLY A 26 9.61 10.67 -1.52
C GLY A 26 9.47 9.84 -2.79
N ASP A 27 10.10 10.30 -3.88
CA ASP A 27 10.17 9.54 -5.13
C ASP A 27 11.07 8.30 -4.94
N GLY A 28 10.58 7.13 -5.31
CA GLY A 28 11.28 5.85 -5.17
C GLY A 28 11.51 5.41 -3.71
N GLU A 29 10.84 6.03 -2.75
CA GLU A 29 10.94 5.72 -1.33
C GLU A 29 9.92 4.65 -0.91
N ILE A 30 10.33 3.73 -0.03
CA ILE A 30 9.41 2.87 0.74
C ILE A 30 9.26 3.48 2.12
N VAL A 31 8.04 3.93 2.41
CA VAL A 31 7.65 4.48 3.72
C VAL A 31 6.72 3.49 4.41
N ALA A 32 6.99 3.15 5.66
CA ALA A 32 6.12 2.33 6.47
C ALA A 32 5.24 3.20 7.39
N LEU A 33 3.94 2.95 7.38
CA LEU A 33 2.96 3.51 8.31
C LEU A 33 2.54 2.42 9.29
N LEU A 34 3.02 2.51 10.51
CA LEU A 34 2.89 1.51 11.55
C LEU A 34 1.91 1.94 12.64
N GLY A 35 1.39 1.00 13.41
CA GLY A 35 0.51 1.26 14.55
C GLY A 35 -0.34 0.05 14.87
N ARG A 36 -1.07 0.10 15.98
CA ARG A 36 -2.04 -0.95 16.37
C ARG A 36 -3.31 -0.86 15.54
N ASN A 37 -4.12 -1.92 15.58
CA ASN A 37 -5.46 -1.90 14.95
C ASN A 37 -6.30 -0.76 15.53
N GLY A 38 -7.01 -0.06 14.64
CA GLY A 38 -7.79 1.12 15.01
C GLY A 38 -7.00 2.42 15.17
N SER A 39 -5.68 2.45 14.93
CA SER A 39 -4.87 3.68 15.03
C SER A 39 -5.13 4.72 13.93
N GLY A 40 -5.82 4.36 12.84
CA GLY A 40 -6.14 5.27 11.74
C GLY A 40 -5.37 5.00 10.43
N ARG A 41 -4.47 4.00 10.39
CA ARG A 41 -3.62 3.68 9.23
C ARG A 41 -4.41 3.46 7.94
N SER A 42 -5.34 2.50 7.93
CA SER A 42 -6.18 2.19 6.77
C SER A 42 -7.11 3.36 6.40
N THR A 43 -7.54 4.16 7.40
CA THR A 43 -8.29 5.39 7.15
C THR A 43 -7.45 6.41 6.39
N THR A 44 -6.15 6.53 6.73
CA THR A 44 -5.23 7.43 6.03
C THR A 44 -5.14 7.08 4.55
N VAL A 45 -4.87 5.82 4.18
CA VAL A 45 -4.78 5.41 2.77
C VAL A 45 -6.12 5.50 2.04
N LYS A 46 -7.23 5.19 2.70
CA LYS A 46 -8.58 5.35 2.13
C LYS A 46 -8.91 6.82 1.88
N THR A 47 -8.49 7.73 2.76
CA THR A 47 -8.68 9.19 2.57
C THR A 47 -7.84 9.69 1.40
N ILE A 48 -6.59 9.23 1.24
CA ILE A 48 -5.74 9.54 0.09
C ILE A 48 -6.43 9.10 -1.21
N MET A 49 -7.09 7.93 -1.23
CA MET A 49 -7.82 7.41 -2.39
C MET A 49 -9.20 8.06 -2.63
N GLY A 50 -9.61 9.01 -1.80
CA GLY A 50 -10.94 9.64 -1.92
C GLY A 50 -12.09 8.71 -1.54
N LEU A 51 -11.82 7.63 -0.79
CA LEU A 51 -12.83 6.67 -0.30
C LEU A 51 -13.43 7.09 1.05
N VAL A 52 -12.76 7.98 1.76
CA VAL A 52 -13.19 8.55 3.04
C VAL A 52 -13.11 10.06 2.95
N HIS A 53 -14.13 10.74 3.50
CA HIS A 53 -14.13 12.19 3.57
C HIS A 53 -13.03 12.71 4.51
N GLY A 54 -12.29 13.71 4.05
CA GLY A 54 -11.22 14.34 4.82
C GLY A 54 -11.15 15.85 4.63
N GLU A 55 -10.43 16.49 5.53
CA GLU A 55 -10.09 17.91 5.51
C GLU A 55 -8.58 18.08 5.69
N GLY A 56 -8.04 19.22 5.29
CA GLY A 56 -6.61 19.49 5.29
C GLY A 56 -6.06 19.59 3.87
N SER A 57 -4.92 18.93 3.58
CA SER A 57 -4.33 18.92 2.23
C SER A 57 -3.66 17.58 1.95
N ILE A 58 -3.87 17.06 0.73
CA ILE A 58 -3.17 15.91 0.18
C ILE A 58 -2.63 16.30 -1.20
N LYS A 59 -1.31 16.41 -1.32
CA LYS A 59 -0.68 16.77 -2.59
C LYS A 59 0.07 15.60 -3.19
N LEU A 60 -0.21 15.33 -4.45
CA LEU A 60 0.55 14.39 -5.30
C LEU A 60 1.38 15.20 -6.30
N ARG A 61 2.72 15.12 -6.22
CA ARG A 61 3.64 15.94 -7.04
C ARG A 61 3.34 17.44 -6.98
N GLY A 62 2.94 17.93 -5.80
CA GLY A 62 2.61 19.33 -5.57
C GLY A 62 1.18 19.74 -5.95
N GLU A 63 0.41 18.88 -6.64
CA GLU A 63 -0.99 19.13 -7.01
C GLU A 63 -1.93 18.60 -5.92
N GLU A 64 -2.92 19.40 -5.52
CA GLU A 64 -3.93 19.00 -4.55
C GLU A 64 -4.84 17.91 -5.12
N ILE A 65 -5.02 16.81 -4.37
CA ILE A 65 -5.88 15.69 -4.75
C ILE A 65 -6.97 15.37 -3.71
N LEU A 66 -6.98 16.05 -2.56
CA LEU A 66 -8.02 15.87 -1.56
C LEU A 66 -9.39 16.20 -2.15
N GLY A 67 -10.36 15.30 -1.96
CA GLY A 67 -11.71 15.44 -2.51
C GLY A 67 -11.85 15.06 -3.98
N HIS A 68 -10.79 14.66 -4.67
CA HIS A 68 -10.88 14.09 -6.00
C HIS A 68 -11.54 12.70 -5.95
N ARG A 69 -12.17 12.29 -7.07
CA ARG A 69 -12.75 10.95 -7.20
C ARG A 69 -11.64 9.90 -7.27
N THR A 70 -11.89 8.72 -6.72
CA THR A 70 -10.92 7.61 -6.67
C THR A 70 -10.29 7.29 -8.03
N PHE A 71 -11.07 7.30 -9.11
CA PHE A 71 -10.53 6.99 -10.44
C PHE A 71 -9.63 8.12 -10.97
N ASP A 72 -9.88 9.40 -10.64
CA ASP A 72 -9.01 10.51 -11.03
C ASP A 72 -7.65 10.40 -10.32
N ILE A 73 -7.66 10.00 -9.04
CA ILE A 73 -6.46 9.73 -8.24
C ILE A 73 -5.68 8.55 -8.83
N ALA A 74 -6.37 7.45 -9.16
CA ALA A 74 -5.77 6.29 -9.79
C ALA A 74 -5.14 6.62 -11.17
N HIS A 75 -5.81 7.43 -11.99
CA HIS A 75 -5.27 7.89 -13.28
C HIS A 75 -4.01 8.76 -13.13
N ARG A 76 -3.84 9.46 -12.01
CA ARG A 76 -2.64 10.23 -11.68
C ARG A 76 -1.46 9.36 -11.22
N GLY A 77 -1.61 8.04 -11.24
CA GLY A 77 -0.53 7.09 -10.94
C GLY A 77 -0.49 6.61 -9.49
N VAL A 78 -1.61 6.67 -8.76
CA VAL A 78 -1.72 6.07 -7.41
C VAL A 78 -2.40 4.71 -7.52
N GLY A 79 -1.72 3.65 -7.07
CA GLY A 79 -2.27 2.31 -6.90
C GLY A 79 -2.64 2.05 -5.44
N TYR A 80 -3.70 1.29 -5.21
CA TYR A 80 -4.11 0.88 -3.86
C TYR A 80 -4.40 -0.62 -3.81
N VAL A 81 -3.79 -1.29 -2.85
CA VAL A 81 -4.01 -2.70 -2.52
C VAL A 81 -4.64 -2.75 -1.13
N PRO A 82 -5.95 -3.02 -1.04
CA PRO A 82 -6.64 -3.12 0.24
C PRO A 82 -6.31 -4.44 0.97
N GLU A 83 -6.53 -4.45 2.28
CA GLU A 83 -6.37 -5.60 3.17
C GLU A 83 -7.19 -6.83 2.69
N ASN A 84 -8.41 -6.62 2.18
CA ASN A 84 -9.39 -7.68 1.85
C ASN A 84 -9.11 -8.45 0.56
N ARG A 85 -7.92 -8.35 -0.04
CA ARG A 85 -7.55 -9.13 -1.25
C ARG A 85 -8.61 -9.04 -2.36
N ASP A 86 -9.07 -7.86 -2.72
CA ASP A 86 -10.17 -7.61 -3.67
C ASP A 86 -9.92 -8.18 -5.08
N ILE A 87 -10.00 -9.50 -5.22
CA ILE A 87 -9.92 -10.20 -6.50
C ILE A 87 -11.30 -10.26 -7.19
N PHE A 88 -11.31 -10.51 -8.49
CA PHE A 88 -12.53 -10.89 -9.23
C PHE A 88 -12.61 -12.42 -9.28
N PRO A 89 -13.39 -13.08 -8.39
CA PRO A 89 -13.29 -14.51 -8.14
C PRO A 89 -13.71 -15.39 -9.33
N LYS A 90 -14.63 -14.89 -10.18
CA LYS A 90 -15.11 -15.61 -11.39
C LYS A 90 -14.24 -15.37 -12.62
N LEU A 91 -13.27 -14.47 -12.55
CA LEU A 91 -12.29 -14.27 -13.62
C LEU A 91 -11.06 -15.12 -13.37
N THR A 92 -10.40 -15.53 -14.45
CA THR A 92 -9.12 -16.24 -14.34
C THR A 92 -8.02 -15.31 -13.81
N VAL A 93 -6.87 -15.88 -13.43
CA VAL A 93 -5.69 -15.12 -13.03
C VAL A 93 -5.29 -14.13 -14.14
N SER A 94 -5.16 -14.61 -15.40
CA SER A 94 -4.79 -13.75 -16.53
C SER A 94 -5.82 -12.63 -16.77
N GLN A 95 -7.12 -12.93 -16.67
CA GLN A 95 -8.18 -11.91 -16.79
C GLN A 95 -8.14 -10.88 -15.67
N ASN A 96 -7.86 -11.30 -14.44
CA ASN A 96 -7.63 -10.36 -13.33
C ASN A 96 -6.47 -9.42 -13.62
N LEU A 97 -5.33 -9.93 -14.09
CA LEU A 97 -4.17 -9.11 -14.47
C LEU A 97 -4.51 -8.14 -15.60
N GLN A 98 -5.24 -8.61 -16.62
CA GLN A 98 -5.66 -7.79 -17.77
C GLN A 98 -6.54 -6.60 -17.35
N LEU A 99 -7.39 -6.77 -16.35
CA LEU A 99 -8.18 -5.66 -15.81
C LEU A 99 -7.33 -4.54 -15.19
N GLY A 100 -6.12 -4.87 -14.73
CA GLY A 100 -5.17 -3.90 -14.20
C GLY A 100 -4.47 -3.08 -15.27
N GLU A 101 -4.43 -3.55 -16.52
CA GLU A 101 -3.69 -2.88 -17.59
C GLU A 101 -4.22 -1.47 -17.89
N LYS A 102 -3.31 -0.51 -17.86
CA LYS A 102 -3.61 0.87 -18.22
C LYS A 102 -3.56 1.05 -19.73
N ARG A 103 -4.70 1.28 -20.36
CA ARG A 103 -4.78 1.51 -21.80
C ARG A 103 -4.05 2.81 -22.20
N GLY A 104 -3.33 2.78 -23.33
CA GLY A 104 -2.71 3.96 -23.94
C GLY A 104 -1.28 4.27 -23.54
N LYS A 105 -0.67 3.53 -22.63
CA LYS A 105 0.76 3.67 -22.31
C LYS A 105 1.60 2.84 -23.28
N LYS A 106 2.42 3.51 -24.11
CA LYS A 106 3.21 2.86 -25.18
C LYS A 106 4.29 1.90 -24.66
N THR A 107 4.83 2.17 -23.47
CA THR A 107 5.87 1.35 -22.80
C THR A 107 5.59 1.29 -21.31
N PRO A 108 4.76 0.34 -20.84
CA PRO A 108 4.54 0.13 -19.42
C PRO A 108 5.83 -0.41 -18.77
N ARG A 109 6.10 -0.04 -17.51
CA ARG A 109 7.21 -0.58 -16.70
C ARG A 109 7.03 -2.07 -16.38
N TRP A 110 5.80 -2.56 -16.48
CA TRP A 110 5.41 -3.90 -16.05
C TRP A 110 4.69 -4.66 -17.17
N SER A 111 5.07 -5.90 -17.35
CA SER A 111 4.45 -6.86 -18.29
C SER A 111 3.85 -8.05 -17.54
N PHE A 112 3.03 -8.85 -18.21
CA PHE A 112 2.56 -10.14 -17.68
C PHE A 112 3.74 -11.05 -17.30
N ASP A 113 4.79 -11.09 -18.12
CA ASP A 113 5.99 -11.89 -17.84
C ASP A 113 6.70 -11.44 -16.57
N ASP A 114 6.70 -10.12 -16.27
CA ASP A 114 7.23 -9.63 -15.01
C ASP A 114 6.40 -10.13 -13.81
N MET A 115 5.06 -10.11 -13.92
CA MET A 115 4.17 -10.62 -12.87
C MET A 115 4.40 -12.11 -12.63
N TYR A 116 4.52 -12.89 -13.69
CA TYR A 116 4.75 -14.32 -13.59
C TYR A 116 6.17 -14.67 -13.13
N ARG A 117 7.15 -13.80 -13.39
CA ARG A 117 8.51 -13.94 -12.83
C ARG A 117 8.54 -13.67 -11.34
N LEU A 118 7.83 -12.65 -10.88
CA LEU A 118 7.69 -12.33 -9.46
C LEU A 118 6.95 -13.42 -8.70
N PHE A 119 5.89 -13.98 -9.31
CA PHE A 119 5.05 -15.01 -8.69
C PHE A 119 4.76 -16.15 -9.66
N PRO A 120 5.69 -17.13 -9.81
CA PRO A 120 5.56 -18.23 -10.76
C PRO A 120 4.28 -19.06 -10.59
N ARG A 121 3.78 -19.18 -9.35
CA ARG A 121 2.52 -19.86 -9.06
C ARG A 121 1.32 -19.26 -9.79
N LEU A 122 1.33 -17.95 -10.04
CA LEU A 122 0.26 -17.31 -10.82
C LEU A 122 0.32 -17.73 -12.29
N LYS A 123 1.52 -17.98 -12.84
CA LYS A 123 1.69 -18.52 -14.21
C LYS A 123 1.13 -19.94 -14.33
N GLU A 124 1.45 -20.80 -13.36
CA GLU A 124 0.95 -22.19 -13.31
C GLU A 124 -0.59 -22.24 -13.26
N ARG A 125 -1.20 -21.18 -12.75
CA ARG A 125 -2.65 -21.04 -12.56
C ARG A 125 -3.30 -19.98 -13.47
N GLU A 126 -2.64 -19.56 -14.55
CA GLU A 126 -3.10 -18.40 -15.35
C GLU A 126 -4.52 -18.54 -15.91
N HIS A 127 -4.98 -19.78 -16.18
CA HIS A 127 -6.32 -20.09 -16.66
C HIS A 127 -7.30 -20.53 -15.57
N THR A 128 -6.87 -20.54 -14.31
CA THR A 128 -7.71 -20.93 -13.17
C THR A 128 -8.51 -19.73 -12.67
N GLU A 129 -9.78 -19.93 -12.31
CA GLU A 129 -10.59 -18.89 -11.65
C GLU A 129 -9.94 -18.45 -10.34
N ALA A 130 -9.86 -17.13 -10.12
CA ALA A 130 -9.18 -16.56 -8.96
C ALA A 130 -9.83 -16.92 -7.62
N GLY A 131 -11.12 -17.24 -7.62
CA GLY A 131 -11.86 -17.63 -6.42
C GLY A 131 -11.40 -18.93 -5.79
N VAL A 132 -10.74 -19.84 -6.55
CA VAL A 132 -10.25 -21.13 -6.03
C VAL A 132 -8.77 -21.09 -5.63
N LEU A 133 -8.13 -19.94 -5.75
CA LEU A 133 -6.75 -19.73 -5.29
C LEU A 133 -6.67 -19.72 -3.76
N SER A 134 -5.52 -20.13 -3.23
CA SER A 134 -5.22 -19.93 -1.80
C SER A 134 -5.17 -18.44 -1.43
N GLY A 135 -5.37 -18.11 -0.15
CA GLY A 135 -5.31 -16.72 0.30
C GLY A 135 -3.99 -16.01 -0.04
N GLY A 136 -2.86 -16.72 0.00
CA GLY A 136 -1.57 -16.18 -0.43
C GLY A 136 -1.51 -15.90 -1.92
N GLU A 137 -2.01 -16.81 -2.77
CA GLU A 137 -2.08 -16.60 -4.22
C GLU A 137 -3.03 -15.45 -4.59
N GLN A 138 -4.16 -15.31 -3.89
CA GLN A 138 -5.08 -14.17 -4.06
C GLN A 138 -4.41 -12.84 -3.71
N GLN A 139 -3.62 -12.81 -2.63
CA GLN A 139 -2.83 -11.62 -2.24
C GLN A 139 -1.83 -11.25 -3.33
N MET A 140 -1.06 -12.23 -3.83
CA MET A 140 -0.11 -12.02 -4.92
C MET A 140 -0.81 -11.51 -6.19
N LEU A 141 -1.98 -12.07 -6.52
CA LEU A 141 -2.77 -11.64 -7.68
C LEU A 141 -3.23 -10.18 -7.54
N THR A 142 -3.68 -9.76 -6.35
CA THR A 142 -4.10 -8.38 -6.10
C THR A 142 -2.94 -7.39 -6.23
N LEU A 143 -1.78 -7.73 -5.68
CA LEU A 143 -0.54 -6.96 -5.82
C LEU A 143 -0.16 -6.80 -7.30
N CYS A 144 -0.12 -7.91 -8.05
CA CYS A 144 0.21 -7.91 -9.47
C CYS A 144 -0.80 -7.10 -10.30
N ARG A 145 -2.11 -7.29 -10.08
CA ARG A 145 -3.14 -6.54 -10.79
C ARG A 145 -3.00 -5.04 -10.60
N THR A 146 -2.75 -4.59 -9.37
CA THR A 146 -2.54 -3.17 -9.10
C THR A 146 -1.29 -2.64 -9.81
N LEU A 147 -0.24 -3.46 -9.87
CA LEU A 147 1.00 -3.10 -10.51
C LEU A 147 0.89 -3.01 -12.05
N MET A 148 0.01 -3.82 -12.68
CA MET A 148 -0.31 -3.72 -14.11
C MET A 148 -0.87 -2.34 -14.50
N GLY A 149 -1.43 -1.58 -13.54
CA GLY A 149 -1.83 -0.18 -13.71
C GLY A 149 -0.65 0.80 -13.82
N ASP A 150 0.59 0.32 -13.69
CA ASP A 150 1.84 1.08 -13.75
C ASP A 150 1.85 2.34 -12.85
N PRO A 151 1.60 2.18 -11.54
CA PRO A 151 1.53 3.29 -10.60
C PRO A 151 2.92 3.87 -10.31
N ASP A 152 2.97 5.18 -10.00
CA ASP A 152 4.17 5.84 -9.48
C ASP A 152 4.26 5.72 -7.94
N LEU A 153 3.09 5.68 -7.30
CA LEU A 153 2.91 5.38 -5.88
C LEU A 153 1.98 4.19 -5.73
N ILE A 154 2.38 3.18 -4.98
CA ILE A 154 1.49 2.10 -4.56
C ILE A 154 1.32 2.13 -3.05
N MET A 155 0.08 2.14 -2.59
CA MET A 155 -0.28 2.03 -1.18
C MET A 155 -0.79 0.62 -0.93
N ILE A 156 -0.23 -0.04 0.07
CA ILE A 156 -0.50 -1.46 0.36
C ILE A 156 -0.88 -1.59 1.83
N ASP A 157 -2.10 -2.06 2.06
CA ASP A 157 -2.69 -2.16 3.39
C ASP A 157 -2.59 -3.60 3.91
N GLU A 158 -1.76 -3.82 4.92
CA GLU A 158 -1.52 -5.09 5.63
C GLU A 158 -1.28 -6.31 4.73
N PRO A 159 -0.32 -6.24 3.77
CA PRO A 159 -0.12 -7.30 2.78
C PRO A 159 0.34 -8.63 3.36
N THR A 160 0.81 -8.67 4.61
CA THR A 160 1.36 -9.87 5.24
C THR A 160 0.44 -10.51 6.27
N GLU A 161 -0.76 -9.93 6.50
CA GLU A 161 -1.68 -10.46 7.51
C GLU A 161 -2.21 -11.85 7.13
N GLY A 162 -2.15 -12.77 8.11
CA GLY A 162 -2.64 -14.14 7.94
C GLY A 162 -1.90 -14.99 6.89
N LEU A 163 -0.72 -14.54 6.43
CA LEU A 163 0.09 -15.26 5.44
C LEU A 163 1.17 -16.13 6.10
N ALA A 164 1.48 -17.26 5.44
CA ALA A 164 2.59 -18.13 5.83
C ALA A 164 3.93 -17.40 5.66
N PRO A 165 4.96 -17.70 6.48
CA PRO A 165 6.26 -17.03 6.46
C PRO A 165 6.90 -16.97 5.07
N LYS A 166 6.83 -18.05 4.28
CA LYS A 166 7.35 -18.10 2.91
C LYS A 166 6.68 -17.10 1.97
N ILE A 167 5.38 -16.82 2.17
CA ILE A 167 4.66 -15.83 1.36
C ILE A 167 5.06 -14.41 1.79
N VAL A 168 5.30 -14.19 3.08
CA VAL A 168 5.81 -12.91 3.61
C VAL A 168 7.17 -12.56 2.97
N GLU A 169 8.06 -13.54 2.81
CA GLU A 169 9.34 -13.37 2.10
C GLU A 169 9.12 -12.94 0.65
N LEU A 170 8.19 -13.58 -0.08
CA LEU A 170 7.86 -13.19 -1.45
C LEU A 170 7.28 -11.77 -1.52
N VAL A 171 6.49 -11.34 -0.53
CA VAL A 171 6.02 -9.95 -0.46
C VAL A 171 7.20 -9.00 -0.27
N ALA A 172 8.17 -9.33 0.58
CA ALA A 172 9.35 -8.50 0.78
C ALA A 172 10.18 -8.37 -0.51
N GLU A 173 10.42 -9.47 -1.23
CA GLU A 173 11.09 -9.47 -2.54
C GLU A 173 10.34 -8.61 -3.56
N TYR A 174 9.02 -8.73 -3.62
CA TYR A 174 8.17 -7.90 -4.47
C TYR A 174 8.35 -6.41 -4.16
N LEU A 175 8.29 -6.01 -2.89
CA LEU A 175 8.45 -4.61 -2.48
C LEU A 175 9.85 -4.07 -2.82
N MET A 176 10.89 -4.87 -2.69
CA MET A 176 12.25 -4.50 -3.10
C MET A 176 12.37 -4.33 -4.63
N GLU A 177 11.66 -5.17 -5.42
CA GLU A 177 11.62 -5.00 -6.88
C GLU A 177 10.88 -3.74 -7.30
N LEU A 178 9.79 -3.34 -6.60
CA LEU A 178 9.11 -2.06 -6.82
C LEU A 178 10.08 -0.90 -6.68
N LYS A 179 10.83 -0.88 -5.58
CA LYS A 179 11.84 0.14 -5.32
C LYS A 179 12.91 0.17 -6.42
N ARG A 180 13.42 -1.00 -6.83
CA ARG A 180 14.44 -1.11 -7.88
C ARG A 180 13.96 -0.50 -9.21
N ARG A 181 12.66 -0.58 -9.51
CA ARG A 181 12.03 0.02 -10.70
C ARG A 181 11.50 1.43 -10.48
N GLY A 182 11.83 2.07 -9.34
CA GLY A 182 11.49 3.47 -9.06
C GLY A 182 10.02 3.70 -8.69
N VAL A 183 9.29 2.65 -8.24
CA VAL A 183 7.94 2.80 -7.69
C VAL A 183 8.05 3.15 -6.21
N SER A 184 7.38 4.22 -5.80
CA SER A 184 7.28 4.59 -4.39
C SER A 184 6.22 3.76 -3.69
N VAL A 185 6.44 3.44 -2.42
CA VAL A 185 5.55 2.57 -1.65
C VAL A 185 5.16 3.23 -0.33
N LEU A 186 3.86 3.29 -0.05
CA LEU A 186 3.35 3.50 1.30
C LEU A 186 2.83 2.16 1.82
N LEU A 187 3.62 1.53 2.69
CA LEU A 187 3.31 0.25 3.30
C LEU A 187 2.63 0.46 4.65
N VAL A 188 1.38 0.04 4.76
CA VAL A 188 0.67 0.00 6.04
C VAL A 188 0.85 -1.38 6.65
N GLU A 189 1.39 -1.44 7.87
CA GLU A 189 1.66 -2.71 8.55
C GLU A 189 1.51 -2.59 10.08
N GLN A 190 1.14 -3.70 10.69
CA GLN A 190 1.21 -3.87 12.13
C GLN A 190 2.53 -4.53 12.53
N LYS A 191 3.03 -5.47 11.71
CA LYS A 191 4.24 -6.23 12.01
C LYS A 191 5.50 -5.43 11.69
N LEU A 192 6.33 -5.20 12.71
CA LEU A 192 7.57 -4.45 12.59
C LEU A 192 8.59 -5.10 11.64
N THR A 193 8.66 -6.42 11.60
CA THR A 193 9.76 -7.16 10.97
C THR A 193 9.98 -6.75 9.52
N ILE A 194 8.92 -6.86 8.69
CA ILE A 194 9.04 -6.52 7.27
C ILE A 194 9.24 -5.00 7.08
N ALA A 195 8.49 -4.19 7.83
CA ALA A 195 8.57 -2.74 7.74
C ALA A 195 9.99 -2.22 8.04
N LEU A 196 10.62 -2.71 9.12
CA LEU A 196 11.98 -2.33 9.50
C LEU A 196 13.07 -2.86 8.55
N GLN A 197 12.77 -3.90 7.79
CA GLN A 197 13.71 -4.50 6.84
C GLN A 197 13.79 -3.72 5.52
N ILE A 198 12.64 -3.22 5.01
CA ILE A 198 12.55 -2.72 3.64
C ILE A 198 12.34 -1.21 3.53
N SER A 199 11.80 -0.55 4.56
CA SER A 199 11.51 0.90 4.50
C SER A 199 12.75 1.76 4.72
N GLN A 200 12.70 2.99 4.23
CA GLN A 200 13.70 4.03 4.50
C GLN A 200 13.23 4.99 5.58
N ARG A 201 11.92 5.08 5.78
CA ARG A 201 11.26 5.93 6.77
C ARG A 201 10.10 5.17 7.39
N CYS A 202 9.89 5.39 8.68
CA CYS A 202 8.76 4.88 9.42
C CYS A 202 7.99 6.03 10.06
N TYR A 203 6.67 5.97 9.93
CA TYR A 203 5.73 6.72 10.75
C TYR A 203 5.03 5.74 11.69
N VAL A 204 4.80 6.15 12.94
CA VAL A 204 3.94 5.39 13.86
C VAL A 204 2.70 6.20 14.15
N MET A 205 1.54 5.58 14.00
CA MET A 205 0.25 6.17 14.32
C MET A 205 -0.25 5.68 15.68
N GLY A 206 -0.72 6.64 16.50
CA GLY A 206 -1.47 6.40 17.72
C GLY A 206 -2.71 7.28 17.75
N HIS A 207 -3.88 6.70 18.00
CA HIS A 207 -5.15 7.44 18.14
C HIS A 207 -5.40 8.50 17.05
N GLY A 208 -5.15 8.14 15.78
CA GLY A 208 -5.42 9.03 14.63
C GLY A 208 -4.38 10.11 14.37
N SER A 209 -3.26 10.12 15.07
CA SER A 209 -2.16 11.10 14.91
C SER A 209 -0.82 10.40 14.68
N ILE A 210 0.15 11.09 14.08
CA ILE A 210 1.53 10.63 14.03
C ILE A 210 2.20 10.87 15.38
N VAL A 211 2.68 9.81 16.01
CA VAL A 211 3.37 9.85 17.31
C VAL A 211 4.89 9.66 17.17
N PHE A 212 5.34 9.21 16.01
CA PHE A 212 6.76 9.07 15.70
C PHE A 212 6.98 9.18 14.18
N GLU A 213 8.08 9.85 13.81
CA GLU A 213 8.67 9.85 12.48
C GLU A 213 10.18 9.61 12.61
N GLY A 214 10.74 8.70 11.81
CA GLY A 214 12.17 8.45 11.82
C GLY A 214 12.60 7.32 10.89
N THR A 215 13.88 6.97 10.98
CA THR A 215 14.43 5.82 10.26
C THR A 215 14.03 4.50 10.96
N PRO A 216 14.08 3.35 10.25
CA PRO A 216 13.91 2.03 10.87
C PRO A 216 14.84 1.79 12.06
N SER A 217 16.10 2.27 11.98
CA SER A 217 17.07 2.16 13.09
C SER A 217 16.64 2.98 14.30
N ALA A 218 16.22 4.24 14.09
CA ALA A 218 15.74 5.09 15.17
C ALA A 218 14.49 4.50 15.87
N LEU A 219 13.56 3.91 15.08
CA LEU A 219 12.40 3.24 15.65
C LEU A 219 12.79 1.97 16.42
N ARG A 220 13.77 1.20 15.94
CA ARG A 220 14.29 0.01 16.64
C ARG A 220 14.90 0.36 18.00
N GLU A 221 15.57 1.50 18.10
CA GLU A 221 16.19 1.99 19.34
C GLU A 221 15.19 2.65 20.29
N ASN A 222 14.05 3.12 19.80
CA ASN A 222 13.02 3.79 20.60
C ASN A 222 12.09 2.76 21.27
N ALA A 223 12.51 2.24 22.44
CA ALA A 223 11.76 1.24 23.20
C ALA A 223 10.41 1.78 23.72
N GLU A 224 10.32 3.06 24.04
CA GLU A 224 9.10 3.71 24.55
C GLU A 224 8.00 3.68 23.49
N VAL A 225 8.29 4.20 22.29
CA VAL A 225 7.34 4.22 21.17
C VAL A 225 6.92 2.80 20.78
N ARG A 226 7.86 1.84 20.74
CA ARG A 226 7.53 0.45 20.39
C ARG A 226 6.59 -0.18 21.42
N LYS A 227 6.90 -0.05 22.72
CA LYS A 227 6.11 -0.61 23.80
C LYS A 227 4.71 0.00 23.88
N GLU A 228 4.60 1.32 23.70
CA GLU A 228 3.32 2.01 23.83
C GLU A 228 2.41 1.81 22.61
N TRP A 229 2.96 1.84 21.39
CA TRP A 229 2.17 1.94 20.17
C TRP A 229 2.22 0.73 19.22
N LEU A 230 3.16 -0.21 19.41
CA LEU A 230 3.40 -1.30 18.46
C LEU A 230 3.41 -2.69 19.09
N GLU A 231 3.95 -2.84 20.30
CA GLU A 231 4.02 -4.12 21.00
C GLU A 231 2.72 -4.40 21.79
N VAL A 232 2.26 -5.66 21.77
CA VAL A 232 1.10 -6.13 22.53
C VAL A 232 1.58 -6.87 23.78
#